data_3b0c6e7e598e54e1d66a53d3b3b8895a
#
_entry.id   3b0c6e7e598e54e1d66a53d3b3b8895a
#
_cell.length_a   1.000
_cell.length_b   1.000
_cell.length_c   1.000
_cell.angle_alpha   90.00
_cell.angle_beta   90.00
_cell.angle_gamma   90.00
#
_symmetry.space_group_name_H-M   'P 1'
#
loop_
_entity.id
_entity.type
_entity.pdbx_description
1 polymer ?
#
loop_
_entity_poly.entity_id
_entity_poly.type
_entity_poly.pdbx_seq_one_letter_code
_entity_poly.pdbx_strand_id
1 'polypeptide(L)' 'KNPAWAVHPVNQQAYQVNDMNKHQEFLKFEAVLAYCEKQVPDGSLLAAMDYGREMQFFDGHNSLSEAGQLLAETILSST' A
#
# COMPACT_ATOMS: atom_id res chain seq x y z
N LYS A 1 3.33 31.79 25.57
CA LYS A 1 2.07 31.89 24.87
C LYS A 1 2.23 31.49 23.42
N ASN A 2 3.13 32.13 22.72
CA ASN A 2 3.39 31.75 21.35
C ASN A 2 4.02 30.36 21.22
N PRO A 3 4.94 30.02 22.12
CA PRO A 3 5.60 28.72 22.00
C PRO A 3 4.63 27.53 22.01
N ALA A 4 3.57 27.66 22.80
CA ALA A 4 2.66 26.54 22.96
C ALA A 4 1.97 26.20 21.64
N TRP A 5 1.41 27.19 20.98
CA TRP A 5 0.70 26.90 19.76
C TRP A 5 1.65 26.73 18.57
N ALA A 6 2.86 27.23 18.69
CA ALA A 6 3.85 26.97 17.65
C ALA A 6 4.23 25.51 17.61
N VAL A 7 4.23 24.84 18.74
CA VAL A 7 4.55 23.42 18.83
C VAL A 7 3.48 22.57 18.17
N HIS A 8 2.25 22.97 18.32
CA HIS A 8 1.14 22.19 17.77
C HIS A 8 1.24 21.96 16.27
N PRO A 9 1.51 22.98 15.46
CA PRO A 9 1.64 22.73 14.03
C PRO A 9 2.71 21.73 13.67
N VAL A 10 3.83 21.76 14.38
CA VAL A 10 4.90 20.82 14.13
C VAL A 10 4.44 19.38 14.40
N ASN A 11 3.74 19.20 15.52
CA ASN A 11 3.22 17.88 15.87
C ASN A 11 2.22 17.40 14.84
N GLN A 12 1.38 18.29 14.37
CA GLN A 12 0.39 17.92 13.37
C GLN A 12 1.02 17.51 12.07
N GLN A 13 2.10 18.17 11.69
CA GLN A 13 2.79 17.83 10.45
C GLN A 13 3.39 16.43 10.53
N ALA A 14 3.98 16.10 11.65
CA ALA A 14 4.54 14.77 11.82
C ALA A 14 3.45 13.70 11.73
N TYR A 15 2.31 13.98 12.32
CA TYR A 15 1.20 13.05 12.29
C TYR A 15 0.69 12.85 10.88
N GLN A 16 0.60 13.92 10.11
CA GLN A 16 0.13 13.86 8.74
C GLN A 16 1.07 13.06 7.85
N VAL A 17 2.36 13.18 8.08
CA VAL A 17 3.34 12.41 7.32
C VAL A 17 3.13 10.92 7.54
N ASN A 18 2.86 10.52 8.77
CA ASN A 18 2.58 9.12 9.07
C ASN A 18 1.32 8.64 8.36
N ASP A 19 0.29 9.49 8.36
CA ASP A 19 -0.95 9.15 7.66
C ASP A 19 -0.71 8.99 6.16
N MET A 20 0.11 9.85 5.58
CA MET A 20 0.40 9.78 4.16
C MET A 20 1.15 8.51 3.81
N ASN A 21 2.08 8.08 4.67
CA ASN A 21 2.81 6.84 4.43
C ASN A 21 1.88 5.64 4.44
N LYS A 22 0.97 5.60 5.41
CA LYS A 22 0.00 4.51 5.49
C LYS A 22 -0.93 4.53 4.29
N HIS A 23 -1.33 5.70 3.86
CA HIS A 23 -2.20 5.83 2.71
C HIS A 23 -1.52 5.32 1.45
N GLN A 24 -0.25 5.66 1.27
CA GLN A 24 0.50 5.20 0.11
C GLN A 24 0.69 3.70 0.14
N GLU A 25 0.94 3.12 1.31
CA GLU A 25 1.05 1.68 1.42
C GLU A 25 -0.26 1.00 1.04
N PHE A 26 -1.37 1.57 1.48
CA PHE A 26 -2.68 1.04 1.13
C PHE A 26 -2.92 1.10 -0.37
N LEU A 27 -2.57 2.21 -1.00
CA LEU A 27 -2.75 2.35 -2.44
C LEU A 27 -1.91 1.33 -3.20
N LYS A 28 -0.69 1.10 -2.75
CA LYS A 28 0.16 0.10 -3.39
C LYS A 28 -0.42 -1.30 -3.24
N PHE A 29 -0.89 -1.61 -2.04
CA PHE A 29 -1.50 -2.90 -1.80
C PHE A 29 -2.71 -3.11 -2.69
N GLU A 30 -3.57 -2.09 -2.79
CA GLU A 30 -4.76 -2.16 -3.60
C GLU A 30 -4.43 -2.33 -5.08
N ALA A 31 -3.37 -1.66 -5.54
CA ALA A 31 -2.97 -1.78 -6.94
C ALA A 31 -2.53 -3.20 -7.27
N VAL A 32 -1.74 -3.80 -6.39
CA VAL A 32 -1.28 -5.16 -6.62
C VAL A 32 -2.44 -6.13 -6.52
N LEU A 33 -3.33 -5.93 -5.56
CA LEU A 33 -4.49 -6.79 -5.39
C LEU A 33 -5.38 -6.74 -6.63
N ALA A 34 -5.62 -5.55 -7.16
CA ALA A 34 -6.43 -5.42 -8.37
C ALA A 34 -5.77 -6.12 -9.55
N TYR A 35 -4.47 -6.02 -9.66
CA TYR A 35 -3.74 -6.74 -10.69
C TYR A 35 -3.93 -8.24 -10.55
N CYS A 36 -3.83 -8.74 -9.33
CA CYS A 36 -4.00 -10.17 -9.09
C CYS A 36 -5.41 -10.63 -9.43
N GLU A 37 -6.40 -9.82 -9.13
CA GLU A 37 -7.79 -10.16 -9.44
C GLU A 37 -7.99 -10.35 -10.93
N LYS A 38 -7.28 -9.58 -11.74
CA LYS A 38 -7.37 -9.74 -13.20
C LYS A 38 -6.68 -10.99 -13.69
N GLN A 39 -5.72 -11.50 -12.94
CA GLN A 39 -4.96 -12.67 -13.36
C GLN A 39 -5.66 -13.99 -13.03
N VAL A 40 -6.64 -13.98 -12.15
CA VAL A 40 -7.34 -15.19 -11.78
C VAL A 40 -8.69 -15.22 -12.48
N PRO A 41 -9.14 -16.40 -12.95
CA PRO A 41 -10.41 -16.50 -13.67
C PRO A 41 -11.60 -16.12 -12.81
N ASP A 42 -11.51 -16.44 -11.53
CA ASP A 42 -12.60 -16.22 -10.59
C ASP A 42 -12.76 -14.75 -10.22
N GLY A 43 -11.64 -14.03 -10.18
CA GLY A 43 -11.68 -12.64 -9.79
C GLY A 43 -12.03 -12.40 -8.33
N SER A 44 -12.04 -13.47 -7.51
CA SER A 44 -12.38 -13.33 -6.10
C SER A 44 -11.19 -12.83 -5.31
N LEU A 45 -11.49 -12.26 -4.14
CA LEU A 45 -10.44 -11.75 -3.27
C LEU A 45 -9.51 -12.86 -2.80
N LEU A 46 -10.09 -14.00 -2.42
CA LEU A 46 -9.27 -15.12 -1.93
C LEU A 46 -8.35 -15.64 -3.02
N ALA A 47 -8.87 -15.79 -4.23
CA ALA A 47 -8.05 -16.26 -5.35
C ALA A 47 -6.94 -15.26 -5.67
N ALA A 48 -7.27 -13.97 -5.61
CA ALA A 48 -6.28 -12.93 -5.87
C ALA A 48 -5.16 -12.96 -4.83
N MET A 49 -5.53 -13.11 -3.56
CA MET A 49 -4.52 -13.18 -2.50
C MET A 49 -3.63 -14.41 -2.64
N ASP A 50 -4.22 -15.54 -3.00
CA ASP A 50 -3.45 -16.76 -3.23
C ASP A 50 -2.48 -16.56 -4.39
N TYR A 51 -2.96 -15.96 -5.47
CA TYR A 51 -2.12 -15.68 -6.62
C TYR A 51 -0.94 -14.78 -6.23
N GLY A 52 -1.23 -13.72 -5.47
CA GLY A 52 -0.19 -12.80 -5.05
C GLY A 52 0.85 -13.47 -4.17
N ARG A 53 0.41 -14.36 -3.29
CA ARG A 53 1.35 -15.10 -2.44
C ARG A 53 2.20 -16.06 -3.27
N GLU A 54 1.59 -16.71 -4.23
CA GLU A 54 2.29 -17.64 -5.11
C GLU A 54 3.34 -16.93 -5.94
N MET A 55 3.02 -15.74 -6.42
CA MET A 55 3.96 -14.93 -7.19
C MET A 55 4.92 -14.16 -6.31
N GLN A 56 4.79 -14.29 -5.00
CA GLN A 56 5.64 -13.64 -4.01
C GLN A 56 5.49 -12.12 -4.00
N PHE A 57 4.31 -11.64 -4.37
CA PHE A 57 4.00 -10.22 -4.22
C PHE A 57 3.64 -9.88 -2.79
N PHE A 58 3.14 -10.86 -2.03
CA PHE A 58 2.80 -10.69 -0.63
C PHE A 58 3.73 -11.57 0.22
N ASP A 59 4.06 -11.05 1.41
CA ASP A 59 4.88 -11.83 2.34
C ASP A 59 3.97 -12.68 3.23
N GLY A 60 4.57 -13.29 4.26
CA GLY A 60 3.82 -14.18 5.14
C GLY A 60 2.75 -13.49 5.98
N HIS A 61 2.78 -12.18 6.04
CA HIS A 61 1.81 -11.39 6.80
C HIS A 61 0.81 -10.69 5.91
N ASN A 62 0.73 -11.09 4.65
CA ASN A 62 -0.16 -10.48 3.67
C ASN A 62 0.14 -9.00 3.45
N SER A 63 1.38 -8.61 3.66
CA SER A 63 1.88 -7.29 3.29
C SER A 63 2.66 -7.40 2.01
N LEU A 64 2.85 -6.25 1.33
CA LEU A 64 3.61 -6.27 0.09
C LEU A 64 5.06 -6.63 0.34
N SER A 65 5.56 -7.60 -0.42
CA SER A 65 6.97 -7.91 -0.47
C SER A 65 7.68 -6.87 -1.31
N GLU A 66 9.00 -7.01 -1.42
CA GLU A 66 9.79 -6.11 -2.26
C GLU A 66 9.31 -6.19 -3.71
N ALA A 67 9.06 -7.41 -4.19
CA ALA A 67 8.58 -7.60 -5.56
C ALA A 67 7.19 -6.97 -5.73
N GLY A 68 6.34 -7.12 -4.73
CA GLY A 68 5.02 -6.52 -4.77
C GLY A 68 5.07 -5.02 -4.83
N GLN A 69 5.99 -4.41 -4.08
CA GLN A 69 6.12 -2.95 -4.11
C GLN A 69 6.60 -2.46 -5.47
N LEU A 70 7.52 -3.16 -6.09
CA LEU A 70 7.97 -2.79 -7.42
C LEU A 70 6.84 -2.88 -8.43
N LEU A 71 6.02 -3.92 -8.33
CA LEU A 71 4.87 -4.06 -9.21
C LEU A 71 3.89 -2.91 -9.01
N ALA A 72 3.63 -2.58 -7.75
CA ALA A 72 2.71 -1.49 -7.42
C ALA A 72 3.20 -0.17 -8.01
N GLU A 73 4.48 0.11 -7.85
CA GLU A 73 5.04 1.34 -8.37
C GLU A 73 4.93 1.40 -9.89
N THR A 74 5.13 0.27 -10.55
CA THR A 74 4.98 0.22 -11.99
C THR A 74 3.54 0.50 -12.41
N ILE A 75 2.58 -0.11 -11.71
CA ILE A 75 1.18 0.08 -12.03
C ILE A 75 0.78 1.53 -11.83
N LEU A 76 1.14 2.11 -10.68
CA LEU A 76 0.74 3.47 -10.35
C LEU A 76 1.43 4.49 -11.24
N SER A 77 2.64 4.18 -11.71
CA SER A 77 3.35 5.09 -12.62
C SER A 77 2.72 5.13 -13.99
N SER A 78 2.09 4.04 -14.41
CA SER A 78 1.52 3.98 -15.75
C SER A 78 0.12 4.58 -15.83
N THR A 79 -0.45 4.94 -14.71
CA THR A 79 -1.72 5.64 -14.72
C THR A 79 -1.51 7.14 -14.63
#